data_bc37fae6c93c5e8e1f54e6fa8ecf48d1
#
_entry.id   bc37fae6c93c5e8e1f54e6fa8ecf48d1
#
_cell.length_a   1.000
_cell.length_b   1.000
_cell.length_c   1.000
_cell.angle_alpha   90.00
_cell.angle_beta   90.00
_cell.angle_gamma   90.00
#
_symmetry.space_group_name_H-M   'P 1'
#
loop_
_entity.id
_entity.type
_entity.pdbx_description
1 polymer ?
#
loop_
_entity_poly.entity_id
_entity_poly.type
_entity_poly.pdbx_seq_one_letter_code
_entity_poly.pdbx_strand_id
1 'polypeptide(L)'
;AWGVSTKGGLYALPAKYVAPYAEQDAVLTLKLWAIFSKLIASEGLQKIYDLECDLIPLLIEMRWRGVRIDLDRAHQVSEELSKKEQQLLVEFKRKFGSNVEIWSNASIQKAFDNNDIWYPHTEKGMPSFQANWLENHDHELPKMLVAARKLNKARTTFIDGMILEHCSDGRIHAE
;
A
#
# COMPACT_ATOMS: atom_id res chain seq x y z
N ALA A 1 -14.62 27.29 19.44
CA ALA A 1 -13.82 26.21 18.86
C ALA A 1 -14.38 25.88 17.49
N TRP A 2 -13.55 25.90 16.45
CA TRP A 2 -13.94 25.74 15.04
C TRP A 2 -14.21 24.28 14.64
N GLY A 3 -14.28 23.36 15.60
CA GLY A 3 -14.57 21.93 15.35
C GLY A 3 -13.50 21.16 14.56
N VAL A 4 -12.35 21.78 14.25
CA VAL A 4 -11.28 21.18 13.50
C VAL A 4 -10.34 20.48 14.48
N SER A 5 -10.43 19.15 14.58
CA SER A 5 -9.65 18.36 15.53
C SER A 5 -8.37 17.77 14.97
N THR A 6 -8.10 17.90 13.68
CA THR A 6 -6.96 17.27 13.01
C THR A 6 -6.27 18.21 12.01
N LYS A 7 -4.99 17.93 11.73
CA LYS A 7 -4.20 18.65 10.70
C LYS A 7 -4.89 18.70 9.33
N GLY A 8 -5.70 17.70 8.98
CA GLY A 8 -6.46 17.65 7.73
C GLY A 8 -7.60 18.68 7.61
N GLY A 9 -7.91 19.45 8.65
CA GLY A 9 -8.95 20.48 8.61
C GLY A 9 -8.46 21.92 8.44
N LEU A 10 -7.14 22.15 8.29
CA LEU A 10 -6.58 23.50 8.20
C LEU A 10 -7.11 24.29 6.99
N TYR A 11 -7.44 23.62 5.89
CA TYR A 11 -7.99 24.26 4.68
C TYR A 11 -9.35 24.93 4.90
N ALA A 12 -10.10 24.51 5.93
CA ALA A 12 -11.41 25.08 6.28
C ALA A 12 -11.32 26.33 7.16
N LEU A 13 -10.13 26.66 7.67
CA LEU A 13 -9.94 27.83 8.52
C LEU A 13 -9.72 29.09 7.69
N PRO A 14 -10.25 30.25 8.14
CA PRO A 14 -9.93 31.52 7.49
C PRO A 14 -8.44 31.81 7.44
N ALA A 15 -7.96 32.35 6.32
CA ALA A 15 -6.54 32.59 6.06
C ALA A 15 -5.83 33.36 7.20
N LYS A 16 -6.48 34.33 7.84
CA LYS A 16 -5.93 35.10 8.97
C LYS A 16 -5.43 34.26 10.16
N TYR A 17 -5.96 33.02 10.31
CA TYR A 17 -5.52 32.11 11.37
C TYR A 17 -4.46 31.13 10.91
N VAL A 18 -4.41 30.84 9.60
CA VAL A 18 -3.46 29.87 9.01
C VAL A 18 -2.20 30.56 8.48
N ALA A 19 -2.33 31.81 8.01
CA ALA A 19 -1.21 32.55 7.40
C ALA A 19 0.01 32.67 8.33
N PRO A 20 -0.10 33.05 9.63
CA PRO A 20 1.07 33.11 10.50
C PRO A 20 1.80 31.77 10.66
N TYR A 21 1.06 30.66 10.63
CA TYR A 21 1.65 29.32 10.65
C TYR A 21 2.41 29.03 9.35
N ALA A 22 1.81 29.29 8.20
CA ALA A 22 2.45 29.08 6.90
C ALA A 22 3.68 29.98 6.69
N GLU A 23 3.60 31.24 7.12
CA GLU A 23 4.74 32.16 7.11
C GLU A 23 5.88 31.65 8.00
N GLN A 24 5.57 31.17 9.20
CA GLN A 24 6.55 30.61 10.11
C GLN A 24 7.27 29.38 9.52
N ASP A 25 6.54 28.49 8.84
CA ASP A 25 7.11 27.33 8.17
C ASP A 25 8.13 27.75 7.08
N ALA A 26 7.80 28.76 6.28
CA ALA A 26 8.71 29.30 5.28
C ALA A 26 9.98 29.93 5.91
N VAL A 27 9.82 30.71 6.97
CA VAL A 27 10.93 31.32 7.71
C VAL A 27 11.84 30.26 8.33
N LEU A 28 11.27 29.20 8.91
CA LEU A 28 12.03 28.09 9.48
C LEU A 28 12.82 27.34 8.40
N THR A 29 12.23 27.10 7.24
CA THR A 29 12.91 26.49 6.10
C THR A 29 14.11 27.28 5.64
N LEU A 30 14.00 28.61 5.54
CA LEU A 30 15.12 29.49 5.20
C LEU A 30 16.23 29.48 6.27
N LYS A 31 15.87 29.46 7.55
CA LYS A 31 16.84 29.33 8.65
C LYS A 31 17.60 28.00 8.60
N LEU A 32 16.89 26.89 8.33
CA LEU A 32 17.51 25.58 8.15
C LEU A 32 18.45 25.58 6.95
N TRP A 33 18.05 26.18 5.84
CA TRP A 33 18.91 26.33 4.67
C TRP A 33 20.22 27.06 4.99
N ALA A 34 20.15 28.16 5.75
CA ALA A 34 21.33 28.91 6.15
C ALA A 34 22.32 28.12 7.02
N ILE A 35 21.84 27.09 7.73
CA ILE A 35 22.67 26.16 8.50
C ILE A 35 23.20 25.05 7.60
N PHE A 36 22.31 24.38 6.87
CA PHE A 36 22.69 23.20 6.08
C PHE A 36 23.61 23.53 4.90
N SER A 37 23.45 24.69 4.26
CA SER A 37 24.36 25.08 3.19
C SER A 37 25.82 25.17 3.65
N LYS A 38 26.05 25.57 4.90
CA LYS A 38 27.39 25.60 5.50
C LYS A 38 27.91 24.19 5.82
N LEU A 39 27.04 23.32 6.31
CA LEU A 39 27.39 21.93 6.59
C LEU A 39 27.70 21.15 5.32
N ILE A 40 26.88 21.30 4.26
CA ILE A 40 27.12 20.71 2.94
C ILE A 40 28.54 21.06 2.45
N ALA A 41 28.92 22.32 2.55
CA ALA A 41 30.26 22.79 2.15
C ALA A 41 31.36 22.21 3.04
N SER A 42 31.19 22.24 4.37
CA SER A 42 32.20 21.77 5.33
C SER A 42 32.42 20.27 5.34
N GLU A 43 31.39 19.50 5.02
CA GLU A 43 31.41 18.03 4.95
C GLU A 43 31.75 17.49 3.55
N GLY A 44 31.95 18.36 2.56
CA GLY A 44 32.28 17.97 1.18
C GLY A 44 31.14 17.33 0.42
N LEU A 45 29.88 17.59 0.81
CA LEU A 45 28.67 16.96 0.24
C LEU A 45 28.11 17.72 -0.97
N GLN A 46 28.78 18.77 -1.46
CA GLN A 46 28.25 19.63 -2.55
C GLN A 46 27.84 18.82 -3.79
N LYS A 47 28.66 17.85 -4.21
CA LYS A 47 28.36 17.04 -5.41
C LYS A 47 27.09 16.20 -5.25
N ILE A 48 26.84 15.68 -4.05
CA ILE A 48 25.64 14.89 -3.76
C ILE A 48 24.43 15.81 -3.74
N TYR A 49 24.56 16.96 -3.10
CA TYR A 49 23.50 17.97 -3.07
C TYR A 49 23.10 18.43 -4.47
N ASP A 50 24.09 18.75 -5.33
CA ASP A 50 23.83 19.17 -6.70
C ASP A 50 23.14 18.07 -7.50
N LEU A 51 23.56 16.81 -7.36
CA LEU A 51 22.93 15.66 -8.00
C LEU A 51 21.46 15.52 -7.58
N GLU A 52 21.16 15.63 -6.28
CA GLU A 52 19.78 15.54 -5.77
C GLU A 52 18.92 16.69 -6.30
N CYS A 53 19.48 17.91 -6.38
CA CYS A 53 18.78 19.05 -6.97
C CYS A 53 18.51 18.86 -8.47
N ASP A 54 19.45 18.32 -9.22
CA ASP A 54 19.31 18.07 -10.65
C ASP A 54 18.30 16.94 -10.95
N LEU A 55 18.10 16.00 -10.02
CA LEU A 55 17.08 14.96 -10.13
C LEU A 55 15.65 15.51 -10.01
N ILE A 56 15.43 16.58 -9.27
CA ILE A 56 14.07 17.11 -9.02
C ILE A 56 13.32 17.45 -10.32
N PRO A 57 13.90 18.22 -11.28
CA PRO A 57 13.23 18.51 -12.55
C PRO A 57 12.90 17.24 -13.34
N LEU A 58 13.81 16.26 -13.34
CA LEU A 58 13.59 14.97 -14.00
C LEU A 58 12.40 14.20 -13.39
N LEU A 59 12.34 14.13 -12.04
CA LEU A 59 11.24 13.46 -11.34
C LEU A 59 9.90 14.16 -11.58
N ILE A 60 9.90 15.51 -11.64
CA ILE A 60 8.71 16.29 -12.00
C ILE A 60 8.25 15.94 -13.42
N GLU A 61 9.19 15.89 -14.39
CA GLU A 61 8.86 15.52 -15.77
C GLU A 61 8.33 14.09 -15.86
N MET A 62 8.94 13.14 -15.16
CA MET A 62 8.45 11.75 -15.09
C MET A 62 7.03 11.69 -14.52
N ARG A 63 6.75 12.44 -13.46
CA ARG A 63 5.40 12.54 -12.87
C ARG A 63 4.39 13.12 -13.88
N TRP A 64 4.72 14.22 -14.56
CA TRP A 64 3.87 14.81 -15.59
C TRP A 64 3.62 13.88 -16.77
N ARG A 65 4.67 13.19 -17.23
CA ARG A 65 4.59 12.26 -18.35
C ARG A 65 3.78 11.02 -17.99
N GLY A 66 3.93 10.50 -16.78
CA GLY A 66 3.32 9.26 -16.32
C GLY A 66 3.75 8.02 -17.12
N VAL A 67 3.23 6.88 -16.72
CA VAL A 67 3.48 5.57 -17.37
C VAL A 67 2.22 5.14 -18.12
N ARG A 68 2.34 4.91 -19.42
CA ARG A 68 1.22 4.45 -20.26
C ARG A 68 0.76 3.06 -19.85
N ILE A 69 -0.55 2.89 -19.73
CA ILE A 69 -1.20 1.63 -19.34
C ILE A 69 -2.07 1.12 -20.49
N ASP A 70 -2.00 -0.17 -20.73
CA ASP A 70 -2.95 -0.91 -21.55
C ASP A 70 -4.16 -1.27 -20.69
N LEU A 71 -5.20 -0.43 -20.74
CA LEU A 71 -6.41 -0.59 -19.92
C LEU A 71 -7.18 -1.85 -20.26
N ASP A 72 -7.26 -2.21 -21.56
CA ASP A 72 -7.97 -3.42 -21.99
C ASP A 72 -7.30 -4.66 -21.41
N ARG A 73 -5.97 -4.69 -21.44
CA ARG A 73 -5.21 -5.78 -20.84
C ARG A 73 -5.32 -5.78 -19.32
N ALA A 74 -5.34 -4.62 -18.68
CA ALA A 74 -5.53 -4.51 -17.22
C ALA A 74 -6.88 -5.09 -16.79
N HIS A 75 -7.97 -4.75 -17.48
CA HIS A 75 -9.29 -5.33 -17.23
C HIS A 75 -9.32 -6.84 -17.44
N GLN A 76 -8.73 -7.34 -18.54
CA GLN A 76 -8.64 -8.78 -18.79
C GLN A 76 -7.88 -9.50 -17.65
N VAL A 77 -6.75 -8.95 -17.20
CA VAL A 77 -5.97 -9.53 -16.10
C VAL A 77 -6.76 -9.53 -14.79
N SER A 78 -7.51 -8.45 -14.49
CA SER A 78 -8.38 -8.40 -13.31
C SER A 78 -9.42 -9.53 -13.35
N GLU A 79 -10.10 -9.73 -14.50
CA GLU A 79 -11.05 -10.82 -14.66
C GLU A 79 -10.41 -12.22 -14.56
N GLU A 80 -9.24 -12.43 -15.18
CA GLU A 80 -8.51 -13.70 -15.11
C GLU A 80 -8.13 -14.03 -13.66
N LEU A 81 -7.63 -13.06 -12.90
CA LEU A 81 -7.28 -13.23 -11.49
C LEU A 81 -8.52 -13.52 -10.63
N SER A 82 -9.64 -12.82 -10.88
CA SER A 82 -10.91 -13.07 -10.19
C SER A 82 -11.41 -14.49 -10.43
N LYS A 83 -11.39 -14.96 -11.68
CA LYS A 83 -11.81 -16.32 -12.04
C LYS A 83 -10.93 -17.38 -11.36
N LYS A 84 -9.60 -17.18 -11.36
CA LYS A 84 -8.66 -18.10 -10.68
C LYS A 84 -8.88 -18.13 -9.17
N GLU A 85 -9.09 -16.95 -8.55
CA GLU A 85 -9.41 -16.85 -7.12
C GLU A 85 -10.68 -17.63 -6.79
N GLN A 86 -11.78 -17.42 -7.54
CA GLN A 86 -13.04 -18.11 -7.34
C GLN A 86 -12.91 -19.63 -7.51
N GLN A 87 -12.21 -20.09 -8.54
CA GLN A 87 -11.95 -21.52 -8.76
C GLN A 87 -11.20 -22.12 -7.58
N LEU A 88 -10.17 -21.45 -7.08
CA LEU A 88 -9.40 -21.89 -5.92
C LEU A 88 -10.24 -21.95 -4.65
N LEU A 89 -11.13 -20.99 -4.42
CA LEU A 89 -12.04 -21.00 -3.27
C LEU A 89 -13.11 -22.09 -3.37
N VAL A 90 -13.62 -22.38 -4.55
CA VAL A 90 -14.52 -23.53 -4.79
C VAL A 90 -13.81 -24.85 -4.50
N GLU A 91 -12.57 -25.00 -4.96
CA GLU A 91 -11.75 -26.17 -4.67
C GLU A 91 -11.42 -26.28 -3.19
N PHE A 92 -11.10 -25.18 -2.51
CA PHE A 92 -10.90 -25.12 -1.06
C PHE A 92 -12.13 -25.65 -0.32
N LYS A 93 -13.32 -25.16 -0.67
CA LYS A 93 -14.58 -25.64 -0.09
C LYS A 93 -14.79 -27.14 -0.30
N ARG A 94 -14.51 -27.63 -1.51
CA ARG A 94 -14.64 -29.05 -1.85
C ARG A 94 -13.72 -29.95 -1.02
N LYS A 95 -12.45 -29.50 -0.82
CA LYS A 95 -11.43 -30.27 -0.09
C LYS A 95 -11.60 -30.23 1.43
N PHE A 96 -11.90 -29.05 1.97
CA PHE A 96 -11.87 -28.80 3.41
C PHE A 96 -13.25 -28.55 4.04
N GLY A 97 -14.33 -28.68 3.25
CA GLY A 97 -15.71 -28.61 3.75
C GLY A 97 -16.17 -27.22 4.22
N SER A 98 -15.35 -26.19 4.08
CA SER A 98 -15.63 -24.86 4.62
C SER A 98 -15.53 -23.76 3.56
N ASN A 99 -16.44 -22.79 3.58
CA ASN A 99 -16.21 -21.50 2.93
C ASN A 99 -15.23 -20.70 3.78
N VAL A 100 -14.21 -20.14 3.14
CA VAL A 100 -13.23 -19.31 3.84
C VAL A 100 -13.24 -17.87 3.31
N GLU A 101 -13.33 -16.92 4.23
CA GLU A 101 -13.04 -15.52 3.97
C GLU A 101 -11.55 -15.31 4.24
N ILE A 102 -10.78 -15.17 3.17
CA ILE A 102 -9.31 -15.25 3.19
C ILE A 102 -8.62 -14.19 4.04
N TRP A 103 -9.31 -13.10 4.40
CA TRP A 103 -8.81 -12.03 5.26
C TRP A 103 -9.44 -12.02 6.65
N SER A 104 -10.42 -12.85 6.94
CA SER A 104 -11.07 -12.97 8.24
C SER A 104 -10.40 -14.02 9.10
N ASN A 105 -9.71 -13.60 10.17
CA ASN A 105 -9.07 -14.53 11.11
C ASN A 105 -10.08 -15.54 11.70
N ALA A 106 -11.31 -15.11 12.00
CA ALA A 106 -12.35 -16.00 12.55
C ALA A 106 -12.78 -17.05 11.53
N SER A 107 -12.87 -16.70 10.23
CA SER A 107 -13.22 -17.65 9.17
C SER A 107 -12.10 -18.66 8.93
N ILE A 108 -10.84 -18.18 8.92
CA ILE A 108 -9.66 -19.02 8.78
C ILE A 108 -9.52 -19.97 9.96
N GLN A 109 -9.68 -19.46 11.19
CA GLN A 109 -9.67 -20.28 12.40
C GLN A 109 -10.62 -21.45 12.30
N LYS A 110 -11.89 -21.21 11.94
CA LYS A 110 -12.89 -22.28 11.76
C LYS A 110 -12.45 -23.33 10.74
N ALA A 111 -11.81 -22.90 9.63
CA ALA A 111 -11.34 -23.83 8.62
C ALA A 111 -10.18 -24.70 9.15
N PHE A 112 -9.29 -24.14 9.96
CA PHE A 112 -8.18 -24.86 10.59
C PHE A 112 -8.68 -25.82 11.66
N ASP A 113 -9.59 -25.37 12.55
CA ASP A 113 -10.19 -26.18 13.61
C ASP A 113 -10.96 -27.37 13.03
N ASN A 114 -11.74 -27.17 11.96
CA ASN A 114 -12.48 -28.23 11.28
C ASN A 114 -11.61 -29.30 10.61
N ASN A 115 -10.33 -28.99 10.39
CA ASN A 115 -9.37 -29.91 9.75
C ASN A 115 -8.25 -30.34 10.71
N ASP A 116 -8.42 -30.11 12.02
CA ASP A 116 -7.48 -30.49 13.08
C ASP A 116 -6.04 -29.96 12.83
N ILE A 117 -5.91 -28.75 12.23
CA ILE A 117 -4.62 -28.13 11.94
C ILE A 117 -4.30 -27.14 13.04
N TRP A 118 -3.15 -27.36 13.70
CA TRP A 118 -2.64 -26.43 14.69
C TRP A 118 -2.18 -25.12 14.04
N TYR A 119 -2.33 -23.99 14.76
CA TYR A 119 -1.88 -22.68 14.36
C TYR A 119 -1.35 -21.85 15.54
N PRO A 120 -0.42 -20.94 15.33
CA PRO A 120 0.15 -20.11 16.39
C PRO A 120 -0.83 -19.04 16.88
N HIS A 121 -0.60 -18.58 18.10
CA HIS A 121 -1.32 -17.49 18.72
C HIS A 121 -0.37 -16.31 18.98
N THR A 122 -0.92 -15.10 19.00
CA THR A 122 -0.21 -13.90 19.46
C THR A 122 -0.03 -13.93 20.97
N GLU A 123 0.82 -13.06 21.52
CA GLU A 123 1.00 -12.90 22.98
C GLU A 123 -0.32 -12.62 23.72
N LYS A 124 -1.31 -12.05 23.03
CA LYS A 124 -2.66 -11.77 23.55
C LYS A 124 -3.63 -12.94 23.38
N GLY A 125 -3.16 -14.11 22.97
CA GLY A 125 -3.98 -15.31 22.78
C GLY A 125 -4.85 -15.33 21.50
N MET A 126 -4.69 -14.39 20.59
CA MET A 126 -5.45 -14.36 19.33
C MET A 126 -4.78 -15.22 18.25
N PRO A 127 -5.57 -15.90 17.36
CA PRO A 127 -5.02 -16.65 16.24
C PRO A 127 -4.12 -15.80 15.35
N SER A 128 -3.00 -16.37 14.90
CA SER A 128 -2.02 -15.68 14.06
C SER A 128 -1.79 -16.45 12.77
N PHE A 129 -2.28 -15.91 11.64
CA PHE A 129 -2.15 -16.48 10.30
C PHE A 129 -1.23 -15.63 9.43
N GLN A 130 0.02 -15.44 9.91
CA GLN A 130 1.03 -14.66 9.20
C GLN A 130 1.51 -15.38 7.94
N ALA A 131 1.82 -14.60 6.89
CA ALA A 131 2.20 -15.14 5.58
C ALA A 131 3.38 -16.10 5.66
N ASN A 132 4.45 -15.73 6.38
CA ASN A 132 5.65 -16.56 6.51
C ASN A 132 5.35 -17.94 7.13
N TRP A 133 4.49 -17.97 8.17
CA TRP A 133 4.12 -19.23 8.80
C TRP A 133 3.26 -20.09 7.86
N LEU A 134 2.25 -19.49 7.21
CA LEU A 134 1.38 -20.19 6.26
C LEU A 134 2.15 -20.73 5.04
N GLU A 135 3.14 -20.00 4.54
CA GLU A 135 3.97 -20.41 3.39
C GLU A 135 4.87 -21.60 3.70
N ASN A 136 5.36 -21.70 4.92
CA ASN A 136 6.27 -22.76 5.35
C ASN A 136 5.54 -23.98 5.96
N HIS A 137 4.20 -23.98 5.97
CA HIS A 137 3.43 -25.09 6.50
C HIS A 137 3.29 -26.21 5.47
N ASP A 138 3.43 -27.48 5.88
CA ASP A 138 3.41 -28.63 4.97
C ASP A 138 2.02 -28.97 4.44
N HIS A 139 0.97 -28.67 5.22
CA HIS A 139 -0.41 -28.99 4.87
C HIS A 139 -0.92 -28.16 3.67
N GLU A 140 -1.81 -28.75 2.87
CA GLU A 140 -2.36 -28.12 1.66
C GLU A 140 -3.26 -26.90 1.96
N LEU A 141 -4.01 -26.91 3.06
CA LEU A 141 -4.94 -25.84 3.42
C LEU A 141 -4.26 -24.47 3.56
N PRO A 142 -3.17 -24.30 4.37
CA PRO A 142 -2.41 -23.07 4.43
C PRO A 142 -1.87 -22.63 3.07
N LYS A 143 -1.34 -23.57 2.26
CA LYS A 143 -0.82 -23.28 0.90
C LYS A 143 -1.89 -22.72 -0.01
N MET A 144 -3.09 -23.30 -0.01
CA MET A 144 -4.22 -22.80 -0.80
C MET A 144 -4.69 -21.43 -0.30
N LEU A 145 -4.72 -21.19 1.01
CA LEU A 145 -5.05 -19.89 1.58
C LEU A 145 -4.06 -18.81 1.12
N VAL A 146 -2.76 -19.09 1.16
CA VAL A 146 -1.72 -18.17 0.67
C VAL A 146 -1.90 -17.90 -0.82
N ALA A 147 -2.15 -18.93 -1.63
CA ALA A 147 -2.39 -18.78 -3.07
C ALA A 147 -3.61 -17.88 -3.35
N ALA A 148 -4.73 -18.08 -2.63
CA ALA A 148 -5.91 -17.24 -2.74
C ALA A 148 -5.62 -15.77 -2.34
N ARG A 149 -4.91 -15.56 -1.24
CA ARG A 149 -4.47 -14.22 -0.81
C ARG A 149 -3.58 -13.53 -1.84
N LYS A 150 -2.64 -14.26 -2.46
CA LYS A 150 -1.76 -13.73 -3.52
C LYS A 150 -2.57 -13.30 -4.75
N LEU A 151 -3.52 -14.13 -5.21
CA LEU A 151 -4.40 -13.79 -6.34
C LEU A 151 -5.28 -12.58 -6.02
N ASN A 152 -5.93 -12.58 -4.87
CA ASN A 152 -6.77 -11.46 -4.41
C ASN A 152 -5.96 -10.17 -4.31
N LYS A 153 -4.81 -10.17 -3.64
CA LYS A 153 -3.95 -8.99 -3.50
C LYS A 153 -3.43 -8.49 -4.85
N ALA A 154 -3.02 -9.39 -5.74
CA ALA A 154 -2.57 -9.03 -7.09
C ALA A 154 -3.68 -8.28 -7.85
N ARG A 155 -4.92 -8.74 -7.76
CA ARG A 155 -6.07 -8.10 -8.38
C ARG A 155 -6.44 -6.80 -7.66
N THR A 156 -6.84 -6.87 -6.40
CA THR A 156 -7.47 -5.74 -5.69
C THR A 156 -6.51 -4.61 -5.39
N THR A 157 -5.25 -4.91 -5.04
CA THR A 157 -4.28 -3.88 -4.68
C THR A 157 -3.57 -3.32 -5.91
N PHE A 158 -3.07 -4.20 -6.80
CA PHE A 158 -2.22 -3.74 -7.90
C PHE A 158 -3.02 -3.41 -9.16
N ILE A 159 -3.92 -4.30 -9.60
CA ILE A 159 -4.65 -4.05 -10.85
C ILE A 159 -5.81 -3.06 -10.64
N ASP A 160 -6.72 -3.38 -9.73
CA ASP A 160 -7.91 -2.56 -9.51
C ASP A 160 -7.53 -1.25 -8.81
N GLY A 161 -6.84 -1.32 -7.65
CA GLY A 161 -6.53 -0.16 -6.81
C GLY A 161 -5.43 0.74 -7.38
N MET A 162 -4.27 0.20 -7.81
CA MET A 162 -3.18 1.06 -8.28
C MET A 162 -3.30 1.43 -9.77
N ILE A 163 -3.77 0.52 -10.62
CA ILE A 163 -3.80 0.75 -12.06
C ILE A 163 -5.14 1.35 -12.49
N LEU A 164 -6.24 0.63 -12.30
CA LEU A 164 -7.53 1.03 -12.85
C LEU A 164 -8.13 2.25 -12.15
N GLU A 165 -7.96 2.36 -10.82
CA GLU A 165 -8.50 3.47 -10.03
C GLU A 165 -7.75 4.79 -10.29
N HIS A 166 -6.42 4.73 -10.51
CA HIS A 166 -5.57 5.93 -10.67
C HIS A 166 -5.23 6.29 -12.12
N CYS A 167 -5.72 5.53 -13.09
CA CYS A 167 -5.50 5.80 -14.50
C CYS A 167 -6.59 6.71 -15.05
N SER A 168 -6.33 8.01 -15.25
CA SER A 168 -7.32 8.98 -15.71
C SER A 168 -7.22 9.31 -17.21
N ASP A 169 -6.02 9.25 -17.79
CA ASP A 169 -5.71 9.65 -19.17
C ASP A 169 -5.02 8.54 -19.97
N GLY A 170 -5.19 7.29 -19.57
CA GLY A 170 -4.44 6.14 -20.09
C GLY A 170 -3.03 6.03 -19.53
N ARG A 171 -2.73 6.79 -18.46
CA ARG A 171 -1.43 6.80 -17.76
C ARG A 171 -1.60 6.79 -16.26
N ILE A 172 -0.60 6.26 -15.57
CA ILE A 172 -0.45 6.37 -14.12
C ILE A 172 0.62 7.43 -13.86
N HIS A 173 0.28 8.37 -12.99
CA HIS A 173 1.18 9.42 -12.53
C HIS A 173 1.59 9.12 -11.09
N ALA A 174 2.89 9.16 -10.80
CA ALA A 174 3.40 8.99 -9.45
C ALA A 174 2.93 10.14 -8.53
N GLU A 175 2.54 9.83 -7.30
CA GLU A 175 2.22 10.82 -6.28
C GLU A 175 3.47 11.39 -5.59
#